data_cad30243d16c4a5a5c02d33aa7450994
#
_entry.id   cad30243d16c4a5a5c02d33aa7450994
#
_cell.length_a   1.000
_cell.length_b   1.000
_cell.length_c   1.000
_cell.angle_alpha   90.00
_cell.angle_beta   90.00
_cell.angle_gamma   90.00
#
_symmetry.space_group_name_H-M   'P 1'
#
loop_
_entity.id
_entity.type
_entity.pdbx_description
1 polymer ?
#
loop_
_entity_poly.entity_id
_entity_poly.type
_entity_poly.pdbx_seq_one_letter_code
_entity_poly.pdbx_strand_id
1 'polypeptide(L)'
;MGFVYLELSRRGGKVNIGKYGSTEVDFVTQKEGVLTYYQVTADMTAEETFEREMRPLRSIQDNYEKIVLTLDRFSLGNYDGIKVVNVIDWLLE
;
A
#
# COMPACT_ATOMS: atom_id res chain seq x y z
N MET A 1 -12.28 1.72 1.14
CA MET A 1 -11.49 0.55 0.72
C MET A 1 -11.95 -0.02 -0.61
N GLY A 2 -13.27 -0.10 -0.83
CA GLY A 2 -13.81 -0.68 -2.07
C GLY A 2 -13.28 -0.01 -3.34
N PHE A 3 -13.16 1.31 -3.36
CA PHE A 3 -12.69 2.01 -4.54
C PHE A 3 -11.19 1.77 -4.82
N VAL A 4 -10.39 1.48 -3.80
CA VAL A 4 -8.99 1.10 -4.00
C VAL A 4 -8.93 -0.25 -4.69
N TYR A 5 -9.73 -1.22 -4.23
CA TYR A 5 -9.80 -2.53 -4.85
C TYR A 5 -10.22 -2.43 -6.32
N LEU A 6 -11.24 -1.61 -6.60
CA LEU A 6 -11.73 -1.43 -7.97
C LEU A 6 -10.64 -0.82 -8.87
N GLU A 7 -9.90 0.16 -8.35
CA GLU A 7 -8.82 0.76 -9.13
C GLU A 7 -7.68 -0.22 -9.38
N LEU A 8 -7.30 -1.01 -8.37
CA LEU A 8 -6.26 -2.02 -8.56
C LEU A 8 -6.70 -3.06 -9.59
N SER A 9 -7.96 -3.48 -9.55
CA SER A 9 -8.49 -4.42 -10.52
C SER A 9 -8.50 -3.82 -11.94
N ARG A 10 -8.84 -2.54 -12.06
CA ARG A 10 -8.86 -1.84 -13.34
C ARG A 10 -7.46 -1.77 -13.96
N ARG A 11 -6.42 -1.63 -13.15
CA ARG A 11 -5.04 -1.53 -13.63
C ARG A 11 -4.49 -2.85 -14.15
N GLY A 12 -5.24 -3.94 -13.96
CA GLY A 12 -4.88 -5.24 -14.48
C GLY A 12 -4.04 -6.05 -13.49
N GLY A 13 -3.88 -7.33 -13.82
CA GLY A 13 -3.19 -8.25 -12.94
C GLY A 13 -4.13 -8.87 -11.92
N LYS A 14 -3.55 -9.63 -11.00
CA LYS A 14 -4.28 -10.32 -9.95
C LYS A 14 -4.21 -9.51 -8.66
N VAL A 15 -5.34 -9.35 -7.97
CA VAL A 15 -5.41 -8.62 -6.71
C VAL A 15 -5.74 -9.61 -5.59
N ASN A 16 -4.88 -9.69 -4.59
CA ASN A 16 -5.12 -10.46 -3.36
C ASN A 16 -5.47 -9.48 -2.26
N ILE A 17 -6.51 -9.78 -1.49
CA ILE A 17 -7.00 -8.94 -0.41
C ILE A 17 -6.62 -9.57 0.92
N GLY A 18 -6.04 -8.76 1.80
CA GLY A 18 -5.63 -9.20 3.11
C GLY A 18 -4.33 -9.99 3.09
N LYS A 19 -4.32 -11.13 3.76
CA LYS A 19 -3.10 -11.91 3.93
C LYS A 19 -2.60 -12.53 2.63
N TYR A 20 -1.31 -12.39 2.35
CA TYR A 20 -0.66 -13.00 1.20
C TYR A 20 0.57 -13.76 1.72
N GLY A 21 0.53 -15.09 1.68
CA GLY A 21 1.58 -15.90 2.27
C GLY A 21 1.66 -15.67 3.78
N SER A 22 2.84 -15.28 4.27
CA SER A 22 3.05 -14.93 5.67
C SER A 22 2.90 -13.44 5.94
N THR A 23 2.52 -12.66 4.91
CA THR A 23 2.46 -11.19 4.96
C THR A 23 1.03 -10.73 5.20
N GLU A 24 0.83 -9.81 6.15
CA GLU A 24 -0.48 -9.24 6.45
C GLU A 24 -0.54 -7.80 5.98
N VAL A 25 -0.90 -7.60 4.71
CA VAL A 25 -1.07 -6.28 4.11
C VAL A 25 -2.47 -6.21 3.51
N ASP A 26 -2.96 -4.98 3.29
CA ASP A 26 -4.33 -4.81 2.80
C ASP A 26 -4.52 -5.38 1.40
N PHE A 27 -3.58 -5.13 0.49
CA PHE A 27 -3.67 -5.65 -0.88
C PHE A 27 -2.28 -6.01 -1.39
N VAL A 28 -2.25 -7.07 -2.21
CA VAL A 28 -1.04 -7.44 -2.96
C VAL A 28 -1.47 -7.64 -4.40
N THR A 29 -0.81 -6.96 -5.33
CA THR A 29 -1.07 -7.15 -6.76
C THR A 29 0.05 -7.95 -7.40
N GLN A 30 -0.33 -8.77 -8.37
CA GLN A 30 0.61 -9.53 -9.20
C GLN A 30 0.33 -9.21 -10.65
N LYS A 31 1.35 -8.74 -11.36
CA LYS A 31 1.23 -8.47 -12.78
C LYS A 31 2.54 -8.85 -13.45
N GLU A 32 2.48 -9.82 -14.36
CA GLU A 32 3.66 -10.29 -15.09
C GLU A 32 4.80 -10.70 -14.17
N GLY A 33 4.46 -11.35 -13.05
CA GLY A 33 5.44 -11.83 -12.09
C GLY A 33 5.95 -10.78 -11.12
N VAL A 34 5.46 -9.55 -11.22
CA VAL A 34 5.88 -8.45 -10.34
C VAL A 34 4.82 -8.23 -9.26
N LEU A 35 5.27 -8.20 -8.01
CA LEU A 35 4.38 -7.94 -6.87
C LEU A 35 4.45 -6.48 -6.46
N THR A 36 3.33 -5.96 -5.96
CA THR A 36 3.29 -4.65 -5.31
C THR A 36 2.42 -4.79 -4.07
N TYR A 37 2.89 -4.24 -2.96
CA TYR A 37 2.21 -4.33 -1.65
C TYR A 37 1.58 -2.99 -1.31
N TYR A 38 0.34 -3.02 -0.82
CA TYR A 38 -0.40 -1.80 -0.50
C TYR A 38 -1.00 -1.88 0.89
N GLN A 39 -0.85 -0.80 1.65
CA GLN A 39 -1.60 -0.54 2.87
C GLN A 39 -2.46 0.69 2.62
N VAL A 40 -3.64 0.74 3.21
CA VAL A 40 -4.57 1.86 3.03
C VAL A 40 -5.00 2.37 4.38
N THR A 41 -4.88 3.67 4.60
CA THR A 41 -5.31 4.30 5.85
C THR A 41 -5.86 5.69 5.57
N ALA A 42 -6.81 6.14 6.37
CA ALA A 42 -7.37 7.47 6.21
C ALA A 42 -6.38 8.54 6.64
N ASP A 43 -5.64 8.30 7.72
CA ASP A 43 -4.73 9.27 8.31
C ASP A 43 -3.63 8.51 9.04
N MET A 44 -2.38 8.91 8.83
CA MET A 44 -1.25 8.31 9.53
C MET A 44 -0.34 9.38 10.15
N THR A 45 -0.92 10.54 10.49
CA THR A 45 -0.17 11.62 11.10
C THR A 45 0.23 11.31 12.55
N ALA A 46 -0.57 10.49 13.26
CA ALA A 46 -0.20 10.04 14.59
C ALA A 46 0.91 9.00 14.48
N GLU A 47 1.94 9.15 15.31
CA GLU A 47 3.10 8.25 15.29
C GLU A 47 2.69 6.78 15.45
N GLU A 48 1.74 6.52 16.33
CA GLU A 48 1.25 5.17 16.60
C GLU A 48 0.60 4.54 15.36
N THR A 49 -0.20 5.31 14.65
CA THR A 49 -0.83 4.85 13.41
C THR A 49 0.22 4.66 12.32
N PHE A 50 1.15 5.60 12.21
CA PHE A 50 2.25 5.51 11.24
C PHE A 50 3.02 4.20 11.42
N GLU A 51 3.43 3.90 12.65
CA GLU A 51 4.18 2.67 12.92
C GLU A 51 3.36 1.42 12.65
N ARG A 52 2.08 1.43 12.99
CA ARG A 52 1.18 0.29 12.74
C ARG A 52 1.04 0.00 11.25
N GLU A 53 0.91 1.05 10.42
CA GLU A 53 0.76 0.86 8.98
C GLU A 53 2.07 0.47 8.29
N MET A 54 3.18 0.97 8.79
CA MET A 54 4.48 0.69 8.18
C MET A 54 5.04 -0.67 8.55
N ARG A 55 4.72 -1.18 9.73
CA ARG A 55 5.31 -2.41 10.25
C ARG A 55 5.15 -3.62 9.33
N PRO A 56 3.96 -3.91 8.79
CA PRO A 56 3.83 -5.06 7.89
C PRO A 56 4.71 -4.93 6.65
N LEU A 57 4.82 -3.72 6.11
CA LEU A 57 5.65 -3.49 4.92
C LEU A 57 7.14 -3.58 5.23
N ARG A 58 7.56 -3.09 6.40
CA ARG A 58 8.95 -3.20 6.83
C ARG A 58 9.41 -4.64 7.04
N SER A 59 8.48 -5.52 7.36
CA SER A 59 8.80 -6.93 7.61
C SER A 59 9.01 -7.72 6.32
N ILE A 60 8.63 -7.17 5.17
CA ILE A 60 8.78 -7.85 3.88
C ILE A 60 10.18 -7.60 3.35
N GLN A 61 10.95 -8.68 3.18
CA GLN A 61 12.36 -8.58 2.80
C GLN A 61 12.58 -8.92 1.32
N ASP A 62 11.86 -8.22 0.45
CA ASP A 62 12.07 -8.34 -0.99
C ASP A 62 12.21 -6.93 -1.58
N ASN A 63 12.49 -6.86 -2.88
CA ASN A 63 12.73 -5.59 -3.57
C ASN A 63 11.50 -5.08 -4.32
N TYR A 64 10.34 -5.69 -4.10
CA TYR A 64 9.13 -5.24 -4.75
C TYR A 64 8.61 -3.96 -4.11
N GLU A 65 7.84 -3.22 -4.88
CA GLU A 65 7.33 -1.91 -4.46
C GLU A 65 6.35 -2.04 -3.29
N LYS A 66 6.49 -1.11 -2.34
CA LYS A 66 5.66 -1.08 -1.12
C LYS A 66 5.09 0.32 -0.99
N ILE A 67 3.77 0.42 -0.94
CA ILE A 67 3.06 1.69 -1.00
C ILE A 67 2.03 1.76 0.12
N VAL A 68 1.99 2.91 0.81
CA VAL A 68 0.88 3.25 1.71
C VAL A 68 0.06 4.32 1.02
N LEU A 69 -1.24 4.08 0.90
CA LEU A 69 -2.19 5.04 0.35
C LEU A 69 -2.93 5.69 1.52
N THR A 70 -2.85 7.01 1.63
CA THR A 70 -3.48 7.73 2.73
C THR A 70 -4.25 8.95 2.21
N LEU A 71 -5.26 9.38 2.96
CA LEU A 71 -6.00 10.60 2.63
C LEU A 71 -5.30 11.84 3.18
N ASP A 72 -4.44 11.72 4.21
CA ASP A 72 -3.73 12.89 4.70
C ASP A 72 -2.64 13.31 3.72
N ARG A 73 -2.22 14.58 3.82
CA ARG A 73 -1.16 15.12 2.95
C ARG A 73 0.09 15.50 3.74
N PHE A 74 0.13 15.13 5.01
CA PHE A 74 1.26 15.50 5.89
C PHE A 74 2.30 14.40 5.98
N SER A 75 1.92 13.15 5.69
CA SER A 75 2.79 11.98 5.84
C SER A 75 3.43 11.54 4.55
N LEU A 76 3.23 12.27 3.45
CA LEU A 76 3.69 11.86 2.13
C LEU A 76 5.22 11.83 2.05
N GLY A 77 5.77 10.85 1.36
CA GLY A 77 7.21 10.76 1.18
C GLY A 77 7.66 9.33 0.93
N ASN A 78 8.96 9.13 1.09
CA ASN A 78 9.59 7.82 0.96
C ASN A 78 10.33 7.53 2.26
N TYR A 79 10.00 6.42 2.90
CA TYR A 79 10.55 6.03 4.18
C TYR A 79 11.28 4.70 4.00
N ASP A 80 12.56 4.76 3.73
CA ASP A 80 13.41 3.58 3.52
C ASP A 80 12.85 2.65 2.43
N GLY A 81 12.40 3.25 1.32
CA GLY A 81 11.88 2.50 0.19
C GLY A 81 10.37 2.28 0.20
N ILE A 82 9.69 2.60 1.30
CA ILE A 82 8.23 2.51 1.38
C ILE A 82 7.66 3.88 1.00
N LYS A 83 6.88 3.92 -0.07
CA LYS A 83 6.28 5.17 -0.55
C LYS A 83 4.96 5.41 0.14
N VAL A 84 4.77 6.62 0.64
CA VAL A 84 3.48 7.06 1.19
C VAL A 84 2.93 8.09 0.24
N VAL A 85 1.80 7.79 -0.40
CA VAL A 85 1.20 8.67 -1.40
C VAL A 85 -0.25 8.96 -1.04
N ASN A 86 -0.74 10.10 -1.52
CA ASN A 86 -2.12 10.47 -1.30
C ASN A 86 -3.00 9.62 -2.24
N VAL A 87 -4.06 9.02 -1.69
CA VAL A 87 -4.89 8.08 -2.43
C VAL A 87 -5.62 8.76 -3.60
N ILE A 88 -6.01 10.03 -3.44
CA ILE A 88 -6.70 10.76 -4.50
C ILE A 88 -5.74 11.00 -5.67
N ASP A 89 -4.51 11.44 -5.38
CA ASP A 89 -3.51 11.65 -6.43
C ASP A 89 -3.22 10.32 -7.14
N TRP A 90 -3.14 9.25 -6.40
CA TRP A 90 -2.90 7.92 -6.95
C TRP A 90 -4.05 7.48 -7.87
N LEU A 91 -5.31 7.76 -7.47
CA LEU A 91 -6.47 7.42 -8.29
C LEU A 91 -6.50 8.17 -9.62
N LEU A 92 -5.91 9.36 -9.65
CA LEU A 92 -5.89 10.22 -10.84
C LEU A 92 -4.73 9.94 -11.79
N GLU A 93 -3.84 9.04 -11.44
CA GLU A 93 -2.73 8.64 -12.32
C GLU A 93 -3.22 7.99 -13.62
#